data_afa541e720c826b723e54f120988841a
#
_entry.id   afa541e720c826b723e54f120988841a
#
_cell.length_a   1.000
_cell.length_b   1.000
_cell.length_c   1.000
_cell.angle_alpha   90.00
_cell.angle_beta   90.00
_cell.angle_gamma   90.00
#
_symmetry.space_group_name_H-M   'P 1'
#
loop_
_entity.id
_entity.type
_entity.pdbx_description
1 polymer ?
#
loop_
_entity_poly.entity_id
_entity_poly.type
_entity_poly.pdbx_seq_one_letter_code
_entity_poly.pdbx_strand_id
1 'polypeptide(L)'
;MNKEIKISIKNRWTGSILFEYSSVDNTLAKTVTEALKGGANLRGAVLRGAKLRGANLYGADLRGANLYGANLREADLRGANLCGANLYGADLRGANLYGANLRGAVLYRANLREANLYGADLYEAIGTYMACPTDGSFIGWKKASEYIVKLQIPEDARRSSAGGEKCRCDKAYVVEIQNADGTKADIETIHSTHDANFVYTVGATVEVSDFDGDRWNECAPGIHFFIDRRAAVEY
;
A
#
# COMPACT_ATOMS: atom_id res chain seq x y z
N MET A 1 -3.92 36.37 27.52
CA MET A 1 -4.63 35.08 27.73
C MET A 1 -4.52 34.28 26.46
N ASN A 2 -3.91 33.10 26.52
CA ASN A 2 -3.84 32.22 25.35
C ASN A 2 -5.24 31.68 25.05
N LYS A 3 -5.72 31.87 23.81
CA LYS A 3 -7.05 31.47 23.38
C LYS A 3 -7.13 29.94 23.29
N GLU A 4 -8.14 29.33 23.90
CA GLU A 4 -8.42 27.90 23.72
C GLU A 4 -8.84 27.60 22.29
N ILE A 5 -8.35 26.48 21.77
CA ILE A 5 -8.69 25.94 20.47
C ILE A 5 -9.66 24.78 20.68
N LYS A 6 -10.88 24.93 20.22
CA LYS A 6 -11.90 23.90 20.26
C LYS A 6 -11.90 23.12 18.97
N ILE A 7 -11.78 21.78 19.04
CA ILE A 7 -11.82 20.88 17.88
C ILE A 7 -12.91 19.83 18.13
N SER A 8 -13.78 19.65 17.12
CA SER A 8 -14.85 18.66 17.14
C SER A 8 -14.57 17.56 16.11
N ILE A 9 -14.67 16.31 16.51
CA ILE A 9 -14.69 15.14 15.64
C ILE A 9 -16.14 14.87 15.26
N LYS A 10 -16.45 14.89 13.97
CA LYS A 10 -17.81 14.71 13.44
C LYS A 10 -17.98 13.34 12.78
N ASN A 11 -19.21 12.84 12.80
CA ASN A 11 -19.59 11.68 12.03
C ASN A 11 -19.74 12.04 10.55
N ARG A 12 -19.15 11.24 9.64
CA ARG A 12 -19.13 11.51 8.18
C ARG A 12 -20.50 11.38 7.50
N TRP A 13 -21.42 10.64 8.10
CA TRP A 13 -22.74 10.39 7.50
C TRP A 13 -23.83 11.33 8.05
N THR A 14 -23.77 11.61 9.35
CA THR A 14 -24.81 12.40 10.03
C THR A 14 -24.41 13.85 10.29
N GLY A 15 -23.10 14.14 10.25
CA GLY A 15 -22.54 15.44 10.64
C GLY A 15 -22.58 15.70 12.16
N SER A 16 -23.15 14.79 12.96
CA SER A 16 -23.20 14.93 14.42
C SER A 16 -21.80 14.93 15.03
N ILE A 17 -21.64 15.65 16.13
CA ILE A 17 -20.40 15.65 16.91
C ILE A 17 -20.29 14.33 17.67
N LEU A 18 -19.19 13.58 17.41
CA LEU A 18 -18.84 12.36 18.14
C LEU A 18 -18.07 12.67 19.42
N PHE A 19 -17.17 13.66 19.34
CA PHE A 19 -16.37 14.12 20.47
C PHE A 19 -15.89 15.55 20.23
N GLU A 20 -15.68 16.29 21.31
CA GLU A 20 -15.23 17.65 21.28
C GLU A 20 -14.27 17.92 22.44
N TYR A 21 -13.18 18.61 22.15
CA TYR A 21 -12.18 18.94 23.15
C TYR A 21 -11.61 20.34 22.95
N SER A 22 -11.35 21.04 24.03
CA SER A 22 -10.76 22.39 24.03
C SER A 22 -9.50 22.43 24.88
N SER A 23 -8.43 23.00 24.34
CA SER A 23 -7.23 23.36 25.10
C SER A 23 -6.45 24.45 24.36
N VAL A 24 -5.51 25.09 25.04
CA VAL A 24 -4.71 26.20 24.47
C VAL A 24 -3.87 25.77 23.26
N ASP A 25 -3.38 24.54 23.26
CA ASP A 25 -2.53 23.95 22.23
C ASP A 25 -3.20 22.76 21.54
N ASN A 26 -4.53 22.81 21.39
CA ASN A 26 -5.29 21.70 20.86
C ASN A 26 -4.97 21.42 19.40
N THR A 27 -4.89 20.13 19.07
CA THR A 27 -4.75 19.58 17.73
C THR A 27 -5.77 18.45 17.53
N LEU A 28 -6.03 18.09 16.28
CA LEU A 28 -6.90 16.93 16.00
C LEU A 28 -6.35 15.64 16.64
N ALA A 29 -5.02 15.45 16.62
CA ALA A 29 -4.37 14.30 17.28
C ALA A 29 -4.66 14.28 18.79
N LYS A 30 -4.49 15.42 19.46
CA LYS A 30 -4.79 15.57 20.91
C LYS A 30 -6.28 15.30 21.19
N THR A 31 -7.17 15.86 20.36
CA THR A 31 -8.62 15.60 20.47
C THR A 31 -8.96 14.13 20.30
N VAL A 32 -8.34 13.41 19.34
CA VAL A 32 -8.52 11.95 19.16
C VAL A 32 -8.00 11.19 20.38
N THR A 33 -6.84 11.58 20.92
CA THR A 33 -6.28 10.94 22.13
C THR A 33 -7.21 11.10 23.32
N GLU A 34 -7.73 12.29 23.56
CA GLU A 34 -8.67 12.56 24.66
C GLU A 34 -10.01 11.83 24.44
N ALA A 35 -10.49 11.75 23.20
CA ALA A 35 -11.68 10.96 22.86
C ALA A 35 -11.51 9.49 23.25
N LEU A 36 -10.37 8.88 22.91
CA LEU A 36 -10.09 7.48 23.22
C LEU A 36 -9.91 7.23 24.72
N LYS A 37 -9.24 8.13 25.45
CA LYS A 37 -9.16 8.07 26.91
C LYS A 37 -10.52 8.10 27.57
N GLY A 38 -11.45 8.89 27.04
CA GLY A 38 -12.83 8.97 27.50
C GLY A 38 -13.74 7.83 27.00
N GLY A 39 -13.21 6.86 26.26
CA GLY A 39 -13.99 5.75 25.69
C GLY A 39 -14.96 6.18 24.59
N ALA A 40 -14.72 7.30 23.92
CA ALA A 40 -15.60 7.78 22.85
C ALA A 40 -15.61 6.83 21.65
N ASN A 41 -16.80 6.61 21.09
CA ASN A 41 -16.98 5.85 19.87
C ASN A 41 -16.65 6.74 18.64
N LEU A 42 -15.58 6.39 17.92
CA LEU A 42 -15.14 7.12 16.73
C LEU A 42 -15.62 6.49 15.41
N ARG A 43 -16.65 5.66 15.47
CA ARG A 43 -17.27 5.07 14.28
C ARG A 43 -17.75 6.16 13.32
N GLY A 44 -17.28 6.09 12.07
CA GLY A 44 -17.60 7.08 11.04
C GLY A 44 -16.92 8.43 11.26
N ALA A 45 -15.91 8.54 12.12
CA ALA A 45 -15.23 9.79 12.39
C ALA A 45 -14.60 10.39 11.13
N VAL A 46 -14.69 11.71 10.96
CA VAL A 46 -14.00 12.47 9.92
C VAL A 46 -12.59 12.81 10.43
N LEU A 47 -11.59 12.02 9.97
CA LEU A 47 -10.17 12.15 10.33
C LEU A 47 -9.29 12.34 9.09
N ARG A 48 -9.86 12.90 8.02
CA ARG A 48 -9.15 13.15 6.76
C ARG A 48 -7.93 14.04 6.99
N GLY A 49 -6.76 13.59 6.51
CA GLY A 49 -5.49 14.31 6.64
C GLY A 49 -5.01 14.47 8.08
N ALA A 50 -5.59 13.74 9.04
CA ALA A 50 -5.21 13.84 10.45
C ALA A 50 -3.73 13.50 10.66
N LYS A 51 -3.01 14.32 11.43
CA LYS A 51 -1.61 14.10 11.81
C LYS A 51 -1.59 13.22 13.08
N LEU A 52 -1.62 11.90 12.90
CA LEU A 52 -1.70 10.89 13.95
C LEU A 52 -0.40 10.05 14.09
N ARG A 53 0.73 10.61 13.67
CA ARG A 53 2.03 9.92 13.81
C ARG A 53 2.28 9.57 15.27
N GLY A 54 2.61 8.28 15.52
CA GLY A 54 2.88 7.73 16.84
C GLY A 54 1.69 7.74 17.79
N ALA A 55 0.47 8.01 17.29
CA ALA A 55 -0.71 8.04 18.14
C ALA A 55 -1.03 6.65 18.70
N ASN A 56 -1.45 6.60 19.98
CA ASN A 56 -2.00 5.39 20.56
C ASN A 56 -3.49 5.27 20.20
N LEU A 57 -3.79 4.35 19.28
CA LEU A 57 -5.12 4.01 18.79
C LEU A 57 -5.47 2.53 19.13
N TYR A 58 -4.82 1.97 20.16
CA TYR A 58 -5.02 0.60 20.61
C TYR A 58 -6.50 0.33 20.89
N GLY A 59 -7.05 -0.72 20.25
CA GLY A 59 -8.44 -1.14 20.41
C GLY A 59 -9.50 -0.12 19.95
N ALA A 60 -9.12 0.97 19.28
CA ALA A 60 -10.05 2.01 18.88
C ALA A 60 -11.14 1.50 17.93
N ASP A 61 -12.40 1.90 18.14
CA ASP A 61 -13.49 1.66 17.19
C ASP A 61 -13.51 2.78 16.14
N LEU A 62 -12.89 2.50 14.99
CA LEU A 62 -12.77 3.39 13.82
C LEU A 62 -13.57 2.85 12.61
N ARG A 63 -14.58 2.00 12.85
CA ARG A 63 -15.39 1.43 11.76
C ARG A 63 -15.97 2.52 10.87
N GLY A 64 -15.72 2.38 9.55
CA GLY A 64 -16.17 3.34 8.55
C GLY A 64 -15.62 4.75 8.71
N ALA A 65 -14.60 4.99 9.54
CA ALA A 65 -13.97 6.30 9.67
C ALA A 65 -13.33 6.74 8.35
N ASN A 66 -13.31 8.05 8.11
CA ASN A 66 -12.62 8.65 6.97
C ASN A 66 -11.21 9.08 7.38
N LEU A 67 -10.23 8.24 7.10
CA LEU A 67 -8.80 8.45 7.32
C LEU A 67 -8.03 8.77 6.02
N TYR A 68 -8.74 9.26 4.98
CA TYR A 68 -8.14 9.63 3.70
C TYR A 68 -6.91 10.52 3.90
N GLY A 69 -5.74 10.09 3.39
CA GLY A 69 -4.49 10.85 3.48
C GLY A 69 -4.00 11.11 4.91
N ALA A 70 -4.49 10.40 5.91
CA ALA A 70 -4.02 10.57 7.29
C ALA A 70 -2.58 10.10 7.44
N ASN A 71 -1.79 10.78 8.28
CA ASN A 71 -0.46 10.36 8.68
C ASN A 71 -0.57 9.51 9.96
N LEU A 72 -0.46 8.20 9.80
CA LEU A 72 -0.52 7.18 10.86
C LEU A 72 0.85 6.47 11.06
N ARG A 73 1.94 7.11 10.63
CA ARG A 73 3.28 6.52 10.80
C ARG A 73 3.54 6.16 12.26
N GLU A 74 4.07 4.93 12.46
CA GLU A 74 4.45 4.46 13.79
C GLU A 74 3.28 4.47 14.81
N ALA A 75 2.02 4.62 14.36
CA ALA A 75 0.86 4.58 15.24
C ALA A 75 0.62 3.17 15.78
N ASP A 76 0.13 3.07 17.01
CA ASP A 76 -0.30 1.81 17.61
C ASP A 76 -1.78 1.59 17.34
N LEU A 77 -2.07 0.71 16.37
CA LEU A 77 -3.41 0.32 15.92
C LEU A 77 -3.73 -1.14 16.30
N ARG A 78 -2.99 -1.73 17.25
CA ARG A 78 -3.22 -3.12 17.66
C ARG A 78 -4.65 -3.33 18.12
N GLY A 79 -5.30 -4.37 17.55
CA GLY A 79 -6.69 -4.69 17.87
C GLY A 79 -7.72 -3.62 17.49
N ALA A 80 -7.32 -2.55 16.80
CA ALA A 80 -8.26 -1.52 16.35
C ALA A 80 -9.25 -2.09 15.33
N ASN A 81 -10.49 -1.60 15.37
CA ASN A 81 -11.51 -1.96 14.42
C ASN A 81 -11.62 -0.88 13.33
N LEU A 82 -11.06 -1.16 12.16
CA LEU A 82 -11.02 -0.32 10.96
C LEU A 82 -11.96 -0.86 9.85
N CYS A 83 -12.91 -1.74 10.20
CA CYS A 83 -13.82 -2.33 9.22
C CYS A 83 -14.54 -1.24 8.40
N GLY A 84 -14.42 -1.30 7.06
CA GLY A 84 -14.99 -0.34 6.12
C GLY A 84 -14.40 1.08 6.23
N ALA A 85 -13.29 1.28 6.93
CA ALA A 85 -12.62 2.58 7.01
C ALA A 85 -12.01 2.99 5.66
N ASN A 86 -12.02 4.28 5.36
CA ASN A 86 -11.35 4.83 4.18
C ASN A 86 -9.93 5.27 4.56
N LEU A 87 -8.93 4.46 4.19
CA LEU A 87 -7.50 4.69 4.37
C LEU A 87 -6.80 5.06 3.05
N TYR A 88 -7.55 5.48 2.02
CA TYR A 88 -6.96 5.84 0.73
C TYR A 88 -5.81 6.87 0.92
N GLY A 89 -4.63 6.53 0.42
CA GLY A 89 -3.44 7.39 0.50
C GLY A 89 -2.95 7.67 1.93
N ALA A 90 -3.39 6.92 2.93
CA ALA A 90 -2.88 7.07 4.30
C ALA A 90 -1.43 6.59 4.41
N ASP A 91 -0.63 7.28 5.22
CA ASP A 91 0.74 6.87 5.54
C ASP A 91 0.75 6.04 6.82
N LEU A 92 0.86 4.72 6.66
CA LEU A 92 0.87 3.71 7.74
C LEU A 92 2.26 3.12 7.97
N ARG A 93 3.33 3.76 7.49
CA ARG A 93 4.70 3.24 7.62
C ARG A 93 5.07 2.98 9.08
N GLY A 94 5.55 1.76 9.35
CA GLY A 94 5.91 1.34 10.71
C GLY A 94 4.75 1.28 11.70
N ALA A 95 3.50 1.43 11.26
CA ALA A 95 2.34 1.31 12.14
C ALA A 95 2.17 -0.13 12.64
N ASN A 96 1.74 -0.29 13.90
CA ASN A 96 1.45 -1.60 14.45
C ASN A 96 -0.06 -1.92 14.33
N LEU A 97 -0.39 -2.78 13.36
CA LEU A 97 -1.75 -3.24 13.07
C LEU A 97 -2.00 -4.69 13.56
N TYR A 98 -1.17 -5.18 14.49
CA TYR A 98 -1.32 -6.54 15.04
C TYR A 98 -2.76 -6.81 15.48
N GLY A 99 -3.40 -7.84 14.90
CA GLY A 99 -4.77 -8.22 15.22
C GLY A 99 -5.85 -7.17 14.90
N ALA A 100 -5.54 -6.15 14.11
CA ALA A 100 -6.52 -5.15 13.69
C ALA A 100 -7.55 -5.74 12.71
N ASN A 101 -8.80 -5.26 12.79
CA ASN A 101 -9.84 -5.62 11.83
C ASN A 101 -9.90 -4.56 10.71
N LEU A 102 -9.46 -4.94 9.52
CA LEU A 102 -9.46 -4.11 8.30
C LEU A 102 -10.48 -4.59 7.25
N ARG A 103 -11.45 -5.44 7.65
CA ARG A 103 -12.45 -5.99 6.70
C ARG A 103 -13.14 -4.88 5.90
N GLY A 104 -13.12 -5.00 4.57
CA GLY A 104 -13.73 -4.03 3.67
C GLY A 104 -13.11 -2.63 3.72
N ALA A 105 -11.96 -2.43 4.36
CA ALA A 105 -11.27 -1.14 4.39
C ALA A 105 -10.74 -0.76 3.00
N VAL A 106 -10.71 0.53 2.70
CA VAL A 106 -10.16 1.08 1.45
C VAL A 106 -8.71 1.47 1.66
N LEU A 107 -7.77 0.70 1.10
CA LEU A 107 -6.31 0.87 1.27
C LEU A 107 -5.59 1.31 -0.02
N TYR A 108 -6.32 1.71 -1.07
CA TYR A 108 -5.68 2.21 -2.29
C TYR A 108 -4.66 3.31 -1.97
N ARG A 109 -3.45 3.21 -2.50
CA ARG A 109 -2.33 4.14 -2.29
C ARG A 109 -1.96 4.34 -0.81
N ALA A 110 -2.44 3.51 0.11
CA ALA A 110 -1.95 3.51 1.48
C ALA A 110 -0.52 2.97 1.52
N ASN A 111 0.36 3.65 2.26
CA ASN A 111 1.74 3.19 2.43
C ASN A 111 1.85 2.37 3.73
N LEU A 112 1.92 1.05 3.58
CA LEU A 112 2.03 0.08 4.68
C LEU A 112 3.46 -0.47 4.87
N ARG A 113 4.47 0.21 4.31
CA ARG A 113 5.87 -0.22 4.44
C ARG A 113 6.25 -0.37 5.92
N GLU A 114 6.86 -1.50 6.27
CA GLU A 114 7.29 -1.82 7.64
C GLU A 114 6.12 -1.87 8.67
N ALA A 115 4.87 -1.84 8.22
CA ALA A 115 3.72 -2.01 9.12
C ALA A 115 3.60 -3.47 9.59
N ASN A 116 3.31 -3.65 10.87
CA ASN A 116 3.04 -4.98 11.42
C ASN A 116 1.56 -5.36 11.22
N LEU A 117 1.29 -6.23 10.25
CA LEU A 117 -0.05 -6.74 9.93
C LEU A 117 -0.30 -8.16 10.46
N TYR A 118 0.56 -8.68 11.34
CA TYR A 118 0.40 -10.05 11.85
C TYR A 118 -0.95 -10.22 12.56
N GLY A 119 -1.75 -11.22 12.11
CA GLY A 119 -3.09 -11.48 12.63
C GLY A 119 -4.16 -10.45 12.27
N ALA A 120 -3.85 -9.44 11.45
CA ALA A 120 -4.85 -8.50 10.95
C ALA A 120 -5.82 -9.17 9.97
N ASP A 121 -7.12 -8.85 10.09
CA ASP A 121 -8.16 -9.33 9.18
C ASP A 121 -8.36 -8.34 8.03
N LEU A 122 -7.88 -8.71 6.84
CA LEU A 122 -7.97 -7.93 5.59
C LEU A 122 -9.05 -8.46 4.62
N TYR A 123 -9.97 -9.30 5.10
CA TYR A 123 -11.03 -9.87 4.25
C TYR A 123 -11.83 -8.74 3.58
N GLU A 124 -12.03 -8.84 2.25
CA GLU A 124 -12.69 -7.80 1.44
C GLU A 124 -12.06 -6.40 1.49
N ALA A 125 -10.89 -6.22 2.10
CA ALA A 125 -10.20 -4.94 2.02
C ALA A 125 -9.78 -4.67 0.57
N ILE A 126 -10.09 -3.46 0.07
CA ILE A 126 -9.79 -3.08 -1.31
C ILE A 126 -8.53 -2.20 -1.38
N GLY A 127 -7.75 -2.39 -2.47
CA GLY A 127 -6.43 -1.77 -2.59
C GLY A 127 -5.31 -2.59 -1.93
N THR A 128 -5.66 -3.75 -1.38
CA THR A 128 -4.70 -4.80 -1.00
C THR A 128 -4.51 -5.81 -2.13
N TYR A 129 -5.16 -5.57 -3.27
CA TYR A 129 -5.14 -6.49 -4.40
C TYR A 129 -3.71 -6.77 -4.80
N MET A 130 -3.35 -8.05 -4.82
CA MET A 130 -2.18 -8.50 -5.54
C MET A 130 -2.53 -8.43 -7.01
N ALA A 131 -2.02 -7.42 -7.73
CA ALA A 131 -2.09 -7.41 -9.20
C ALA A 131 -1.39 -8.67 -9.75
N CYS A 132 -0.40 -9.17 -9.01
CA CYS A 132 0.36 -10.36 -9.35
C CYS A 132 -0.46 -11.64 -9.04
N PRO A 133 -0.72 -12.52 -10.02
CA PRO A 133 -1.31 -13.82 -9.78
C PRO A 133 -0.52 -14.64 -8.74
N THR A 134 -1.22 -15.31 -7.83
CA THR A 134 -0.61 -16.13 -6.77
C THR A 134 -0.22 -17.52 -7.27
N ASP A 135 -0.93 -18.02 -8.27
CA ASP A 135 -0.81 -19.40 -8.76
C ASP A 135 -0.51 -19.43 -10.26
N GLY A 136 0.04 -20.56 -10.71
CA GLY A 136 0.35 -20.83 -12.10
C GLY A 136 1.45 -19.93 -12.69
N SER A 137 1.77 -20.19 -13.93
CA SER A 137 2.68 -19.38 -14.75
C SER A 137 1.88 -18.35 -15.56
N PHE A 138 2.40 -17.13 -15.72
CA PHE A 138 1.71 -16.06 -16.45
C PHE A 138 2.70 -15.11 -17.15
N ILE A 139 2.17 -14.22 -17.99
CA ILE A 139 2.96 -13.21 -18.70
C ILE A 139 2.96 -11.90 -17.91
N GLY A 140 4.15 -11.33 -17.75
CA GLY A 140 4.39 -9.98 -17.25
C GLY A 140 5.13 -9.13 -18.28
N TRP A 141 5.10 -7.82 -18.10
CA TRP A 141 5.68 -6.84 -19.01
C TRP A 141 6.55 -5.85 -18.27
N LYS A 142 7.75 -5.63 -18.78
CA LYS A 142 8.73 -4.71 -18.20
C LYS A 142 9.21 -3.71 -19.21
N LYS A 143 9.21 -2.43 -18.86
CA LYS A 143 9.90 -1.40 -19.64
C LYS A 143 11.40 -1.44 -19.35
N ALA A 144 12.20 -1.45 -20.38
CA ALA A 144 13.65 -1.33 -20.35
C ALA A 144 14.07 -0.35 -21.47
N SER A 145 14.44 0.86 -21.08
CA SER A 145 14.64 1.99 -21.99
C SER A 145 13.40 2.25 -22.87
N GLU A 146 13.53 2.26 -24.20
CA GLU A 146 12.44 2.43 -25.17
C GLU A 146 11.70 1.12 -25.50
N TYR A 147 12.19 -0.02 -25.01
CA TYR A 147 11.64 -1.34 -25.33
C TYR A 147 10.78 -1.90 -24.20
N ILE A 148 9.96 -2.88 -24.57
CA ILE A 148 9.11 -3.65 -23.65
C ILE A 148 9.57 -5.11 -23.66
N VAL A 149 10.00 -5.61 -22.54
CA VAL A 149 10.39 -7.01 -22.34
C VAL A 149 9.16 -7.82 -21.93
N LYS A 150 8.84 -8.85 -22.70
CA LYS A 150 7.83 -9.84 -22.40
C LYS A 150 8.45 -10.93 -21.53
N LEU A 151 7.94 -11.09 -20.34
CA LEU A 151 8.43 -12.04 -19.34
C LEU A 151 7.40 -13.13 -19.10
N GLN A 152 7.82 -14.37 -19.04
CA GLN A 152 7.04 -15.44 -18.44
C GLN A 152 7.49 -15.61 -17.00
N ILE A 153 6.58 -15.38 -16.06
CA ILE A 153 6.81 -15.59 -14.64
C ILE A 153 6.46 -17.05 -14.34
N PRO A 154 7.42 -17.90 -13.98
CA PRO A 154 7.15 -19.31 -13.74
C PRO A 154 6.37 -19.53 -12.45
N GLU A 155 5.71 -20.68 -12.33
CA GLU A 155 4.86 -21.01 -11.19
C GLU A 155 5.63 -21.01 -9.85
N ASP A 156 6.87 -21.42 -9.86
CA ASP A 156 7.74 -21.52 -8.68
C ASP A 156 8.50 -20.21 -8.36
N ALA A 157 8.24 -19.10 -9.09
CA ALA A 157 8.80 -17.80 -8.76
C ALA A 157 8.17 -17.27 -7.46
N ARG A 158 9.01 -16.75 -6.56
CA ARG A 158 8.54 -15.91 -5.46
C ARG A 158 8.00 -14.61 -6.04
N ARG A 159 6.85 -14.15 -5.58
CA ARG A 159 6.12 -13.04 -6.17
C ARG A 159 5.62 -12.09 -5.11
N SER A 160 5.56 -10.82 -5.43
CA SER A 160 4.99 -9.80 -4.56
C SER A 160 4.38 -8.66 -5.38
N SER A 161 3.28 -8.10 -4.90
CA SER A 161 2.77 -6.80 -5.34
C SER A 161 2.11 -6.10 -4.18
N ALA A 162 2.32 -4.80 -4.05
CA ALA A 162 1.54 -3.95 -3.18
C ALA A 162 0.24 -3.52 -3.89
N GLY A 163 -0.54 -2.63 -3.31
CA GLY A 163 -1.82 -2.18 -3.85
C GLY A 163 -1.80 -1.43 -5.20
N GLY A 164 -0.69 -1.49 -5.95
CA GLY A 164 -0.50 -0.90 -7.28
C GLY A 164 -0.46 -1.94 -8.40
N GLU A 165 -0.35 -1.49 -9.64
CA GLU A 165 -0.25 -2.33 -10.84
C GLU A 165 1.14 -2.96 -11.02
N LYS A 166 2.14 -2.48 -10.26
CA LYS A 166 3.52 -2.93 -10.32
C LYS A 166 3.73 -4.17 -9.48
N CYS A 167 4.22 -5.22 -10.11
CA CYS A 167 4.54 -6.51 -9.51
C CYS A 167 6.06 -6.71 -9.42
N ARG A 168 6.49 -7.66 -8.58
CA ARG A 168 7.87 -8.12 -8.48
C ARG A 168 7.93 -9.64 -8.44
N CYS A 169 9.03 -10.19 -8.95
CA CYS A 169 9.38 -11.60 -8.76
C CYS A 169 10.89 -11.77 -8.59
N ASP A 170 11.31 -12.93 -8.11
CA ASP A 170 12.72 -13.29 -7.99
C ASP A 170 13.30 -13.84 -9.29
N LYS A 171 12.47 -14.42 -10.17
CA LYS A 171 12.89 -14.96 -11.45
C LYS A 171 11.84 -14.84 -12.55
N ALA A 172 12.28 -14.70 -13.77
CA ALA A 172 11.44 -14.63 -14.96
C ALA A 172 12.19 -15.18 -16.20
N TYR A 173 11.46 -15.81 -17.11
CA TYR A 173 11.99 -16.21 -18.42
C TYR A 173 11.69 -15.10 -19.43
N VAL A 174 12.68 -14.68 -20.19
CA VAL A 174 12.56 -13.64 -21.22
C VAL A 174 12.05 -14.26 -22.50
N VAL A 175 10.78 -13.99 -22.82
CA VAL A 175 10.12 -14.55 -24.02
C VAL A 175 10.47 -13.78 -25.27
N GLU A 176 10.43 -12.44 -25.18
CA GLU A 176 10.54 -11.55 -26.35
C GLU A 176 10.87 -10.12 -25.90
N ILE A 177 11.56 -9.37 -26.76
CA ILE A 177 11.72 -7.92 -26.64
C ILE A 177 10.90 -7.26 -27.74
N GLN A 178 10.09 -6.26 -27.42
CA GLN A 178 9.18 -5.57 -28.33
C GLN A 178 9.46 -4.07 -28.36
N ASN A 179 9.13 -3.44 -29.48
CA ASN A 179 8.96 -2.00 -29.58
C ASN A 179 7.70 -1.55 -28.80
N ALA A 180 7.58 -0.27 -28.49
CA ALA A 180 6.43 0.28 -27.79
C ALA A 180 5.09 0.02 -28.50
N ASP A 181 5.09 -0.03 -29.84
CA ASP A 181 3.92 -0.33 -30.68
C ASP A 181 3.48 -1.82 -30.67
N GLY A 182 4.29 -2.71 -30.06
CA GLY A 182 4.01 -4.14 -29.95
C GLY A 182 4.67 -5.01 -31.01
N THR A 183 5.36 -4.44 -31.98
CA THR A 183 6.16 -5.22 -32.94
C THR A 183 7.38 -5.81 -32.26
N LYS A 184 7.85 -6.99 -32.73
CA LYS A 184 9.10 -7.59 -32.24
C LYS A 184 10.27 -6.66 -32.53
N ALA A 185 11.12 -6.39 -31.56
CA ALA A 185 12.34 -5.63 -31.74
C ALA A 185 13.43 -6.49 -32.42
N ASP A 186 14.30 -5.85 -33.19
CA ASP A 186 15.45 -6.50 -33.82
C ASP A 186 16.68 -6.53 -32.89
N ILE A 187 16.44 -6.90 -31.63
CA ILE A 187 17.47 -7.09 -30.60
C ILE A 187 17.12 -8.31 -29.75
N GLU A 188 18.14 -9.01 -29.26
CA GLU A 188 17.97 -10.17 -28.40
C GLU A 188 18.36 -9.91 -26.94
N THR A 189 19.00 -8.76 -26.67
CA THR A 189 19.45 -8.39 -25.33
C THR A 189 19.17 -6.93 -25.03
N ILE A 190 18.80 -6.63 -23.76
CA ILE A 190 18.67 -5.27 -23.27
C ILE A 190 19.02 -5.19 -21.78
N HIS A 191 19.66 -4.08 -21.38
CA HIS A 191 19.96 -3.81 -19.98
C HIS A 191 18.78 -3.21 -19.23
N SER A 192 18.67 -3.49 -17.94
CA SER A 192 17.72 -2.84 -17.08
C SER A 192 18.01 -1.33 -16.99
N THR A 193 16.95 -0.51 -16.98
CA THR A 193 17.07 0.95 -16.84
C THR A 193 17.64 1.36 -15.48
N HIS A 194 17.47 0.52 -14.45
CA HIS A 194 17.87 0.83 -13.05
C HIS A 194 19.19 0.16 -12.63
N ASP A 195 19.60 -0.90 -13.34
CA ASP A 195 20.85 -1.61 -13.08
C ASP A 195 21.47 -2.03 -14.41
N ALA A 196 22.52 -1.33 -14.81
CA ALA A 196 23.23 -1.58 -16.08
C ALA A 196 23.88 -2.98 -16.16
N ASN A 197 24.09 -3.66 -15.02
CA ASN A 197 24.63 -5.01 -14.98
C ASN A 197 23.55 -6.09 -15.14
N PHE A 198 22.26 -5.71 -14.98
CA PHE A 198 21.15 -6.64 -15.11
C PHE A 198 20.66 -6.68 -16.55
N VAL A 199 20.84 -7.83 -17.22
CA VAL A 199 20.59 -8.00 -18.65
C VAL A 199 19.42 -8.95 -18.89
N TYR A 200 18.49 -8.54 -19.72
CA TYR A 200 17.41 -9.39 -20.25
C TYR A 200 17.85 -9.94 -21.61
N THR A 201 18.00 -11.27 -21.73
CA THR A 201 18.35 -11.95 -22.97
C THR A 201 17.21 -12.86 -23.38
N VAL A 202 16.70 -12.74 -24.60
CA VAL A 202 15.64 -13.59 -25.14
C VAL A 202 16.05 -15.07 -25.05
N GLY A 203 15.17 -15.92 -24.54
CA GLY A 203 15.42 -17.34 -24.34
C GLY A 203 16.17 -17.68 -23.03
N ALA A 204 16.51 -16.68 -22.20
CA ALA A 204 17.18 -16.93 -20.92
C ALA A 204 16.25 -16.65 -19.73
N THR A 205 16.53 -17.29 -18.60
CA THR A 205 15.95 -16.95 -17.30
C THR A 205 16.83 -15.90 -16.61
N VAL A 206 16.19 -14.87 -16.07
CA VAL A 206 16.82 -13.87 -15.22
C VAL A 206 16.39 -14.09 -13.78
N GLU A 207 17.31 -13.94 -12.83
CA GLU A 207 17.07 -14.17 -11.41
C GLU A 207 17.72 -13.09 -10.54
N VAL A 208 17.12 -12.81 -9.38
CA VAL A 208 17.70 -11.98 -8.33
C VAL A 208 17.78 -12.79 -7.03
N SER A 209 18.92 -12.73 -6.36
CA SER A 209 19.20 -13.48 -5.14
C SER A 209 18.66 -12.79 -3.88
N ASP A 210 18.51 -11.47 -3.93
CA ASP A 210 18.14 -10.58 -2.82
C ASP A 210 16.65 -10.19 -2.81
N PHE A 211 15.79 -11.01 -3.45
CA PHE A 211 14.35 -10.74 -3.54
C PHE A 211 13.74 -10.49 -2.16
N ASP A 212 13.15 -9.31 -2.00
CA ASP A 212 12.39 -8.94 -0.82
C ASP A 212 10.91 -9.32 -1.00
N GLY A 213 10.46 -10.24 -0.16
CA GLY A 213 9.06 -10.72 -0.14
C GLY A 213 8.09 -9.76 0.56
N ASP A 214 8.56 -8.69 1.21
CA ASP A 214 7.67 -7.70 1.82
C ASP A 214 6.90 -6.96 0.72
N ARG A 215 5.62 -7.31 0.59
CA ARG A 215 4.73 -6.75 -0.42
C ARG A 215 4.56 -5.23 -0.32
N TRP A 216 4.75 -4.65 0.86
CA TRP A 216 4.57 -3.23 1.11
C TRP A 216 5.82 -2.39 0.80
N ASN A 217 6.95 -3.05 0.58
CA ASN A 217 8.19 -2.41 0.15
C ASN A 217 8.23 -2.35 -1.40
N GLU A 218 7.52 -1.39 -2.00
CA GLU A 218 7.35 -1.31 -3.47
C GLU A 218 8.66 -1.11 -4.25
N CYS A 219 9.67 -0.49 -3.64
CA CYS A 219 10.98 -0.23 -4.27
C CYS A 219 12.04 -1.27 -3.89
N ALA A 220 11.64 -2.38 -3.26
CA ALA A 220 12.55 -3.43 -2.82
C ALA A 220 13.18 -4.20 -3.99
N PRO A 221 14.29 -4.93 -3.74
CA PRO A 221 14.91 -5.79 -4.72
C PRO A 221 13.96 -6.81 -5.35
N GLY A 222 14.11 -7.00 -6.66
CA GLY A 222 13.30 -7.90 -7.46
C GLY A 222 13.20 -7.49 -8.92
N ILE A 223 12.71 -8.39 -9.75
CA ILE A 223 12.38 -8.10 -11.15
C ILE A 223 11.00 -7.45 -11.17
N HIS A 224 10.95 -6.13 -11.41
CA HIS A 224 9.71 -5.37 -11.45
C HIS A 224 9.06 -5.46 -12.82
N PHE A 225 7.73 -5.71 -12.83
CA PHE A 225 6.95 -5.87 -14.06
C PHE A 225 5.48 -5.44 -13.85
N PHE A 226 4.73 -5.40 -14.93
CA PHE A 226 3.29 -5.14 -14.95
C PHE A 226 2.54 -6.33 -15.57
N ILE A 227 1.31 -6.57 -15.16
CA ILE A 227 0.44 -7.58 -15.78
C ILE A 227 -0.14 -7.04 -17.09
N ASP A 228 -0.54 -5.77 -17.12
CA ASP A 228 -1.01 -5.11 -18.34
C ASP A 228 0.18 -4.50 -19.11
N ARG A 229 0.28 -4.85 -20.40
CA ARG A 229 1.32 -4.31 -21.28
C ARG A 229 1.26 -2.79 -21.40
N ARG A 230 0.04 -2.20 -21.43
CA ARG A 230 -0.13 -0.75 -21.53
C ARG A 230 0.45 -0.04 -20.32
N ALA A 231 0.21 -0.58 -19.12
CA ALA A 231 0.82 -0.03 -17.91
C ALA A 231 2.35 -0.04 -17.96
N ALA A 232 2.97 -1.05 -18.58
CA ALA A 232 4.41 -1.07 -18.80
C ALA A 232 4.89 -0.02 -19.82
N VAL A 233 4.12 0.24 -20.88
CA VAL A 233 4.45 1.26 -21.91
C VAL A 233 4.37 2.67 -21.34
N GLU A 234 3.34 2.96 -20.54
CA GLU A 234 3.06 4.27 -19.96
C GLU A 234 3.97 4.61 -18.77
N TYR A 235 4.61 3.61 -18.16
CA TYR A 235 5.54 3.77 -17.04
C TYR A 235 6.84 4.44 -17.47
#